data_d28fac644d4b79b59a483cadc147dbec
#
_entry.id   d28fac644d4b79b59a483cadc147dbec
#
_cell.length_a   1.000
_cell.length_b   1.000
_cell.length_c   1.000
_cell.angle_alpha   90.00
_cell.angle_beta   90.00
_cell.angle_gamma   90.00
#
_symmetry.space_group_name_H-M   'P 1'
#
loop_
_entity.id
_entity.type
_entity.pdbx_description
1 polymer ?
#
loop_
_entity_poly.entity_id
_entity_poly.type
_entity_poly.pdbx_seq_one_letter_code
_entity_poly.pdbx_strand_id
1 'polypeptide(L)'
;MAESFADPAVVTGYHAHLYYAPQTRPIAERLRAAIGDRFPRARIGSWHDEPVGPHPIAMYQVAFAIEDFPLIVPWLMLNRENLDVLVHPLTDDSVADHTRFALWLGSPLPLRVEVLRRGPRAG
;
A
#
# COMPACT_ATOMS: atom_id res chain seq x y z
N MET A 1 29.30 -20.37 5.76
CA MET A 1 28.01 -20.62 5.17
C MET A 1 27.59 -19.50 4.25
N ALA A 2 27.03 -19.89 3.17
CA ALA A 2 26.64 -18.91 2.18
C ALA A 2 25.41 -18.16 2.64
N GLU A 3 25.43 -16.88 2.43
CA GLU A 3 24.25 -16.06 2.58
C GLU A 3 23.31 -16.33 1.44
N SER A 4 22.06 -16.47 1.75
CA SER A 4 21.07 -16.57 0.69
C SER A 4 20.17 -15.37 0.73
N PHE A 5 19.88 -14.83 -0.45
CA PHE A 5 18.99 -13.70 -0.60
C PHE A 5 17.71 -14.16 -1.30
N ALA A 6 16.61 -13.52 -0.95
CA ALA A 6 15.35 -13.84 -1.60
C ALA A 6 15.35 -13.32 -3.03
N ASP A 7 14.76 -14.10 -3.93
CA ASP A 7 14.62 -13.73 -5.33
C ASP A 7 13.44 -12.77 -5.48
N PRO A 8 13.63 -11.56 -6.06
CA PRO A 8 12.51 -10.65 -6.28
C PRO A 8 11.35 -11.26 -7.06
N ALA A 9 11.58 -12.34 -7.79
CA ALA A 9 10.51 -13.01 -8.55
C ALA A 9 9.41 -13.59 -7.65
N VAL A 10 9.62 -13.68 -6.32
CA VAL A 10 8.55 -14.10 -5.41
C VAL A 10 7.46 -13.04 -5.26
N VAL A 11 7.74 -11.79 -5.66
CA VAL A 11 6.73 -10.72 -5.59
C VAL A 11 5.78 -10.85 -6.76
N THR A 12 4.48 -10.93 -6.48
CA THR A 12 3.46 -11.12 -7.51
C THR A 12 2.75 -9.83 -7.90
N GLY A 13 2.91 -8.78 -7.11
CA GLY A 13 2.29 -7.49 -7.35
C GLY A 13 2.49 -6.59 -6.16
N TYR A 14 1.80 -5.47 -6.13
CA TYR A 14 1.96 -4.47 -5.07
C TYR A 14 0.62 -3.88 -4.66
N HIS A 15 0.55 -3.45 -3.40
CA HIS A 15 -0.51 -2.57 -2.91
C HIS A 15 0.11 -1.29 -2.41
N ALA A 16 -0.57 -0.16 -2.68
CA ALA A 16 -0.30 1.11 -2.02
C ALA A 16 -1.55 1.47 -1.22
N HIS A 17 -1.37 1.82 0.05
CA HIS A 17 -2.46 2.27 0.91
C HIS A 17 -2.23 3.75 1.19
N LEU A 18 -3.18 4.58 0.75
CA LEU A 18 -3.10 6.02 0.98
C LEU A 18 -3.96 6.35 2.19
N TYR A 19 -3.30 6.83 3.24
CA TYR A 19 -3.96 7.12 4.52
C TYR A 19 -4.37 8.57 4.59
N TYR A 20 -5.54 8.82 5.17
CA TYR A 20 -6.04 10.18 5.30
C TYR A 20 -6.79 10.36 6.61
N ALA A 21 -6.99 11.62 6.97
CA ALA A 21 -7.83 12.04 8.08
C ALA A 21 -8.96 12.89 7.48
N PRO A 22 -9.99 13.26 8.27
CA PRO A 22 -11.06 14.09 7.71
C PRO A 22 -10.57 15.37 7.05
N GLN A 23 -9.56 16.02 7.63
CA GLN A 23 -9.04 17.27 7.07
C GLN A 23 -8.22 17.06 5.80
N THR A 24 -7.67 15.88 5.57
CA THR A 24 -6.87 15.59 4.37
C THR A 24 -7.62 14.76 3.34
N ARG A 25 -8.88 14.39 3.62
CA ARG A 25 -9.68 13.63 2.67
C ARG A 25 -9.80 14.33 1.31
N PRO A 26 -9.93 15.67 1.21
CA PRO A 26 -9.93 16.30 -0.10
C PRO A 26 -8.68 16.05 -0.93
N ILE A 27 -7.51 15.96 -0.27
CA ILE A 27 -6.26 15.60 -0.96
C ILE A 27 -6.36 14.16 -1.47
N ALA A 28 -6.83 13.26 -0.62
CA ALA A 28 -6.99 11.85 -0.98
C ALA A 28 -7.95 11.68 -2.16
N GLU A 29 -9.00 12.50 -2.22
CA GLU A 29 -9.96 12.48 -3.32
C GLU A 29 -9.32 12.91 -4.64
N ARG A 30 -8.53 13.99 -4.62
CA ARG A 30 -7.85 14.44 -5.82
C ARG A 30 -6.84 13.41 -6.32
N LEU A 31 -6.09 12.81 -5.39
CA LEU A 31 -5.12 11.78 -5.76
C LEU A 31 -5.81 10.55 -6.35
N ARG A 32 -6.92 10.14 -5.76
CA ARG A 32 -7.69 8.99 -6.25
C ARG A 32 -8.14 9.20 -7.69
N ALA A 33 -8.68 10.38 -7.99
CA ALA A 33 -9.13 10.70 -9.34
C ALA A 33 -7.95 10.71 -10.32
N ALA A 34 -6.83 11.30 -9.92
CA ALA A 34 -5.64 11.36 -10.77
C ALA A 34 -5.03 9.99 -11.02
N ILE A 35 -5.00 9.13 -9.99
CA ILE A 35 -4.48 7.77 -10.12
C ILE A 35 -5.33 6.98 -11.12
N GLY A 36 -6.65 7.06 -10.99
CA GLY A 36 -7.56 6.35 -11.90
C GLY A 36 -7.40 6.81 -13.33
N ASP A 37 -7.16 8.08 -13.53
CA ASP A 37 -7.00 8.67 -14.85
C ASP A 37 -5.65 8.32 -15.48
N ARG A 38 -4.57 8.40 -14.69
CA ARG A 38 -3.20 8.18 -15.18
C ARG A 38 -2.82 6.72 -15.29
N PHE A 39 -3.35 5.87 -14.41
CA PHE A 39 -2.94 4.47 -14.31
C PHE A 39 -4.15 3.57 -14.45
N PRO A 40 -4.72 3.47 -15.66
CA PRO A 40 -5.99 2.76 -15.84
C PRO A 40 -5.91 1.26 -15.55
N ARG A 41 -4.70 0.66 -15.52
CA ARG A 41 -4.56 -0.75 -15.16
C ARG A 41 -4.53 -0.97 -13.64
N ALA A 42 -4.34 0.07 -12.85
CA ALA A 42 -4.37 -0.06 -11.40
C ALA A 42 -5.82 -0.26 -10.94
N ARG A 43 -5.99 -1.05 -9.89
CA ARG A 43 -7.30 -1.27 -9.30
C ARG A 43 -7.39 -0.51 -8.01
N ILE A 44 -8.33 0.42 -7.93
CA ILE A 44 -8.52 1.25 -6.75
C ILE A 44 -9.64 0.62 -5.93
N GLY A 45 -9.34 0.29 -4.67
CA GLY A 45 -10.32 -0.27 -3.76
C GLY A 45 -11.28 0.78 -3.23
N SER A 46 -12.22 0.35 -2.41
CA SER A 46 -13.23 1.23 -1.85
C SER A 46 -12.63 2.18 -0.83
N TRP A 47 -13.31 3.29 -0.59
CA TRP A 47 -13.03 4.16 0.53
C TRP A 47 -13.29 3.40 1.83
N HIS A 48 -12.35 3.48 2.77
CA HIS A 48 -12.53 2.98 4.13
C HIS A 48 -12.32 4.15 5.08
N ASP A 49 -13.41 4.79 5.45
CA ASP A 49 -13.35 5.98 6.32
C ASP A 49 -13.15 5.60 7.79
N GLU A 50 -13.22 4.31 8.12
CA GLU A 50 -12.95 3.76 9.43
C GLU A 50 -11.79 2.77 9.35
N PRO A 51 -11.07 2.54 10.46
CA PRO A 51 -10.00 1.55 10.45
C PRO A 51 -10.49 0.18 9.98
N VAL A 52 -9.66 -0.51 9.18
CA VAL A 52 -10.00 -1.81 8.62
C VAL A 52 -8.72 -2.65 8.53
N GLY A 53 -8.83 -3.96 8.83
CA GLY A 53 -7.70 -4.87 8.78
C GLY A 53 -6.55 -4.36 9.66
N PRO A 54 -5.32 -4.38 9.18
CA PRO A 54 -4.19 -3.88 9.94
C PRO A 54 -4.08 -2.36 9.95
N HIS A 55 -4.94 -1.66 9.21
CA HIS A 55 -4.81 -0.21 8.99
C HIS A 55 -5.45 0.55 10.14
N PRO A 56 -4.68 1.41 10.84
CA PRO A 56 -5.18 2.07 12.06
C PRO A 56 -6.04 3.28 11.81
N ILE A 57 -6.03 3.84 10.61
CA ILE A 57 -6.86 5.00 10.25
C ILE A 57 -7.47 4.77 8.87
N ALA A 58 -8.28 5.72 8.44
CA ALA A 58 -8.94 5.69 7.13
C ALA A 58 -7.92 5.58 5.99
N MET A 59 -8.29 4.85 4.94
CA MET A 59 -7.42 4.69 3.77
C MET A 59 -8.21 4.17 2.57
N TYR A 60 -7.57 4.17 1.39
CA TYR A 60 -7.98 3.32 0.28
C TYR A 60 -6.74 2.66 -0.33
N GLN A 61 -6.98 1.55 -1.01
CA GLN A 61 -5.92 0.72 -1.57
C GLN A 61 -5.84 0.89 -3.08
N VAL A 62 -4.63 0.90 -3.60
CA VAL A 62 -4.38 0.84 -5.04
C VAL A 62 -3.55 -0.41 -5.28
N ALA A 63 -4.09 -1.36 -6.05
CA ALA A 63 -3.38 -2.59 -6.42
C ALA A 63 -2.82 -2.43 -7.82
N PHE A 64 -1.56 -2.81 -8.01
CA PHE A 64 -0.93 -2.68 -9.32
C PHE A 64 0.10 -3.77 -9.57
N ALA A 65 0.37 -3.97 -10.85
CA ALA A 65 1.30 -5.00 -11.31
C ALA A 65 2.74 -4.57 -11.09
N ILE A 66 3.64 -5.55 -11.12
CA ILE A 66 5.08 -5.32 -10.96
C ILE A 66 5.58 -4.27 -11.96
N GLU A 67 5.13 -4.36 -13.21
CA GLU A 67 5.57 -3.47 -14.28
C GLU A 67 5.20 -2.01 -14.02
N ASP A 68 4.15 -1.78 -13.23
CA ASP A 68 3.67 -0.43 -12.98
C ASP A 68 4.32 0.22 -11.76
N PHE A 69 5.11 -0.54 -10.99
CA PHE A 69 5.80 0.01 -9.83
C PHE A 69 6.66 1.24 -10.20
N PRO A 70 7.51 1.18 -11.23
CA PRO A 70 8.35 2.35 -11.54
C PRO A 70 7.58 3.54 -12.11
N LEU A 71 6.32 3.37 -12.43
CA LEU A 71 5.46 4.47 -12.88
C LEU A 71 4.68 5.07 -11.73
N ILE A 72 4.07 4.22 -10.89
CA ILE A 72 3.15 4.66 -9.84
C ILE A 72 3.91 5.17 -8.62
N VAL A 73 4.95 4.47 -8.18
CA VAL A 73 5.62 4.84 -6.93
C VAL A 73 6.33 6.19 -7.04
N PRO A 74 7.10 6.48 -8.10
CA PRO A 74 7.66 7.83 -8.24
C PRO A 74 6.58 8.91 -8.33
N TRP A 75 5.46 8.62 -8.98
CA TRP A 75 4.37 9.58 -9.05
C TRP A 75 3.80 9.87 -7.67
N LEU A 76 3.62 8.83 -6.84
CA LEU A 76 3.17 9.01 -5.46
C LEU A 76 4.18 9.79 -4.64
N MET A 77 5.48 9.50 -4.80
CA MET A 77 6.53 10.24 -4.10
C MET A 77 6.41 11.74 -4.33
N LEU A 78 6.12 12.14 -5.56
CA LEU A 78 6.07 13.55 -5.93
C LEU A 78 4.72 14.19 -5.60
N ASN A 79 3.65 13.43 -5.58
CA ASN A 79 2.29 13.99 -5.58
C ASN A 79 1.44 13.68 -4.35
N ARG A 80 1.92 12.86 -3.41
CA ARG A 80 1.14 12.49 -2.22
C ARG A 80 0.87 13.65 -1.27
N GLU A 81 1.49 14.76 -1.48
CA GLU A 81 1.42 15.93 -0.61
C GLU A 81 1.84 15.52 0.81
N ASN A 82 0.97 15.66 1.81
CA ASN A 82 1.32 15.27 3.17
C ASN A 82 0.67 13.97 3.63
N LEU A 83 0.11 13.19 2.71
CA LEU A 83 -0.45 11.89 3.08
C LEU A 83 0.66 10.87 3.30
N ASP A 84 0.47 10.01 4.29
CA ASP A 84 1.36 8.87 4.47
C ASP A 84 0.87 7.72 3.59
N VAL A 85 1.79 7.05 2.92
CA VAL A 85 1.46 5.97 2.00
C VAL A 85 2.31 4.75 2.34
N LEU A 86 1.64 3.62 2.51
CA LEU A 86 2.32 2.32 2.66
C LEU A 86 2.34 1.64 1.30
N VAL A 87 3.52 1.32 0.80
CA VAL A 87 3.67 0.49 -0.39
C VAL A 87 4.25 -0.83 0.06
N HIS A 88 3.57 -1.93 -0.26
CA HIS A 88 4.12 -3.23 0.13
C HIS A 88 3.99 -4.23 -1.00
N PRO A 89 4.91 -5.20 -1.06
CA PRO A 89 4.81 -6.26 -2.05
C PRO A 89 3.73 -7.26 -1.67
N LEU A 90 3.40 -8.12 -2.60
CA LEU A 90 2.52 -9.25 -2.37
C LEU A 90 3.37 -10.52 -2.49
N THR A 91 3.62 -11.16 -1.35
CA THR A 91 4.30 -12.45 -1.27
C THR A 91 3.39 -13.41 -0.51
N ASP A 92 3.91 -14.57 -0.14
CA ASP A 92 3.13 -15.52 0.65
C ASP A 92 3.19 -15.25 2.16
N ASP A 93 3.84 -14.15 2.56
CA ASP A 93 3.98 -13.79 3.98
C ASP A 93 3.40 -12.40 4.21
N SER A 94 2.12 -12.36 4.57
CA SER A 94 1.38 -11.10 4.74
C SER A 94 1.95 -10.23 5.84
N VAL A 95 2.43 -10.82 6.93
CA VAL A 95 3.03 -10.04 8.02
C VAL A 95 4.32 -9.38 7.53
N ALA A 96 5.18 -10.15 6.84
CA ALA A 96 6.43 -9.59 6.31
C ALA A 96 6.14 -8.51 5.28
N ASP A 97 5.14 -8.70 4.42
CA ASP A 97 4.75 -7.72 3.41
C ASP A 97 4.46 -6.35 4.03
N HIS A 98 3.82 -6.35 5.21
CA HIS A 98 3.40 -5.12 5.89
C HIS A 98 4.44 -4.61 6.88
N THR A 99 5.54 -5.31 7.11
CA THR A 99 6.56 -4.94 8.09
C THR A 99 7.94 -4.86 7.45
N ARG A 100 8.67 -5.98 7.37
CA ARG A 100 10.06 -5.99 6.90
C ARG A 100 10.19 -5.59 5.43
N PHE A 101 9.17 -5.88 4.62
CA PHE A 101 9.22 -5.61 3.18
C PHE A 101 8.53 -4.31 2.80
N ALA A 102 7.99 -3.59 3.78
CA ALA A 102 7.20 -2.39 3.51
C ALA A 102 8.07 -1.20 3.13
N LEU A 103 7.55 -0.37 2.26
CA LEU A 103 8.12 0.90 1.89
C LEU A 103 7.13 1.99 2.30
N TRP A 104 7.55 2.88 3.18
CA TRP A 104 6.70 3.99 3.62
C TRP A 104 7.08 5.27 2.93
N LEU A 105 6.09 5.96 2.36
CA LEU A 105 6.24 7.32 1.87
C LEU A 105 5.63 8.23 2.93
N GLY A 106 6.41 9.13 3.46
CA GLY A 106 6.03 9.93 4.62
C GLY A 106 6.41 9.21 5.90
N SER A 107 5.52 9.20 6.88
CA SER A 107 5.79 8.59 8.18
C SER A 107 5.10 7.23 8.30
N PRO A 108 5.77 6.24 8.86
CA PRO A 108 5.12 4.95 9.09
C PRO A 108 4.05 5.06 10.17
N LEU A 109 2.99 4.27 10.01
CA LEU A 109 1.91 4.19 10.97
C LEU A 109 1.99 2.88 11.75
N PRO A 110 1.47 2.84 12.98
CA PRO A 110 1.52 1.62 13.79
C PRO A 110 0.44 0.63 13.33
N LEU A 111 0.78 -0.23 12.38
CA LEU A 111 -0.15 -1.22 11.85
C LEU A 111 -0.51 -2.25 12.89
N ARG A 112 -1.75 -2.74 12.85
CA ARG A 112 -2.25 -3.82 13.71
C ARG A 112 -1.96 -5.15 13.06
N VAL A 113 -0.68 -5.52 13.03
CA VAL A 113 -0.24 -6.70 12.27
C VAL A 113 -0.76 -8.01 12.83
N GLU A 114 -1.21 -8.03 14.09
CA GLU A 114 -1.75 -9.24 14.68
C GLU A 114 -2.97 -9.76 13.93
N VAL A 115 -3.74 -8.90 13.27
CA VAL A 115 -4.90 -9.37 12.48
C VAL A 115 -4.46 -10.15 11.26
N LEU A 116 -3.23 -9.97 10.79
CA LEU A 116 -2.69 -10.70 9.65
C LEU A 116 -2.23 -12.10 10.03
N ARG A 117 -2.10 -12.37 11.33
CA ARG A 117 -1.67 -13.67 11.84
C ARG A 117 -2.82 -14.59 12.15
N ARG A 118 -4.07 -14.11 12.05
CA ARG A 118 -5.23 -14.87 12.43
C ARG A 118 -5.81 -15.62 11.26
N GLY A 119 -5.98 -16.93 11.45
CA GLY A 119 -6.65 -17.76 10.47
C GLY A 119 -5.96 -17.80 9.14
N PRO A 120 -6.69 -18.23 8.12
CA PRO A 120 -6.14 -18.31 6.78
C PRO A 120 -5.82 -16.93 6.28
N ARG A 121 -4.85 -16.88 5.39
CA ARG A 121 -4.46 -15.64 4.78
C ARG A 121 -5.65 -15.00 4.06
N ALA A 122 -5.95 -13.79 4.45
CA ALA A 122 -6.96 -13.00 3.76
C ALA A 122 -6.27 -12.24 2.64
N GLY A 123 -6.66 -12.50 1.48
CA GLY A 123 -6.09 -11.98 0.27
C GLY A 123 -5.52 -10.60 0.24
#